data_322f8f2284fcf2ab94b34b5dfd199c63
#
_entry.id   322f8f2284fcf2ab94b34b5dfd199c63
#
_cell.length_a   1.000
_cell.length_b   1.000
_cell.length_c   1.000
_cell.angle_alpha   90.00
_cell.angle_beta   90.00
_cell.angle_gamma   90.00
#
_symmetry.space_group_name_H-M   'P 1'
#
loop_
_entity.id
_entity.type
_entity.pdbx_description
1 polymer ?
#
loop_
_entity_poly.entity_id
_entity_poly.type
_entity_poly.pdbx_seq_one_letter_code
_entity_poly.pdbx_strand_id
1 'polypeptide(L)'
;MKHVVLATTVALTATTTLAHADDWTAYTYSSVSTTAAVKGMTRIADRVATETNGDLNITLHLGKTLQIASADITQAVGDGIVEFAADFFFSGNVPIARILNLPMLIENDAQWAKAYAAIEPTLVEAFADQNVVLLGGYRYPEQTIFTTFPVTSLSDLEGHKIRVTSPEQGKFIEEFGGAPITLSGSEVPTSLERGVIEGVLTASAGGAKNWHEFLPYDYRFAVNYGNSMIIANADAFDALSAETQEKLRSIVAEEGAATTADFIEDEKVQMASQEKAGMTITASNATEVAMATETLAPYWESWAEQNGPEYVEALKVVRDAIGK
;
A
#
# COMPACT_ATOMS: atom_id res chain seq x y z
N MET A 1 -25.67 -76.74 31.40
CA MET A 1 -26.04 -75.33 31.04
C MET A 1 -24.79 -74.59 30.61
N LYS A 2 -24.66 -74.31 29.30
CA LYS A 2 -23.48 -73.64 28.74
C LYS A 2 -23.88 -72.19 28.50
N HIS A 3 -23.24 -71.21 29.23
CA HIS A 3 -23.46 -69.82 28.98
C HIS A 3 -22.56 -69.35 27.83
N VAL A 4 -23.20 -68.85 26.76
CA VAL A 4 -22.53 -68.19 25.67
C VAL A 4 -22.51 -66.72 25.97
N VAL A 5 -21.30 -66.14 26.16
CA VAL A 5 -21.09 -64.71 26.32
C VAL A 5 -20.88 -64.13 24.91
N LEU A 6 -21.80 -63.28 24.47
CA LEU A 6 -21.72 -62.55 23.21
C LEU A 6 -20.90 -61.26 23.47
N ALA A 7 -19.71 -61.18 22.94
CA ALA A 7 -18.89 -59.98 22.96
C ALA A 7 -19.31 -59.05 21.81
N THR A 8 -19.94 -57.93 22.13
CA THR A 8 -20.30 -56.88 21.14
C THR A 8 -19.09 -55.97 20.93
N THR A 9 -18.47 -56.10 19.75
CA THR A 9 -17.38 -55.21 19.33
C THR A 9 -17.99 -53.92 18.77
N VAL A 10 -17.83 -52.78 19.48
CA VAL A 10 -18.19 -51.46 18.98
C VAL A 10 -17.04 -50.99 18.07
N ALA A 11 -17.29 -50.95 16.78
CA ALA A 11 -16.36 -50.35 15.81
C ALA A 11 -16.53 -48.84 15.87
N LEU A 12 -15.50 -48.14 16.40
CA LEU A 12 -15.39 -46.70 16.35
C LEU A 12 -15.00 -46.31 14.91
N THR A 13 -15.97 -45.89 14.10
CA THR A 13 -15.68 -45.27 12.80
C THR A 13 -15.15 -43.88 13.02
N ALA A 14 -13.82 -43.68 12.90
CA ALA A 14 -13.22 -42.39 12.77
C ALA A 14 -13.63 -41.78 11.41
N THR A 15 -14.55 -40.85 11.43
CA THR A 15 -14.82 -40.00 10.28
C THR A 15 -13.63 -39.08 10.10
N THR A 16 -12.71 -39.44 9.21
CA THR A 16 -11.73 -38.48 8.67
C THR A 16 -12.51 -37.46 7.85
N THR A 17 -12.77 -36.28 8.39
CA THR A 17 -13.10 -35.10 7.59
C THR A 17 -11.92 -34.90 6.63
N LEU A 18 -12.14 -35.08 5.34
CA LEU A 18 -11.21 -34.61 4.33
C LEU A 18 -11.14 -33.10 4.51
N ALA A 19 -10.01 -32.59 5.00
CA ALA A 19 -9.71 -31.16 4.97
C ALA A 19 -9.80 -30.76 3.48
N HIS A 20 -10.74 -29.88 3.17
CA HIS A 20 -10.79 -29.28 1.85
C HIS A 20 -9.79 -28.13 1.87
N ALA A 21 -8.80 -28.18 0.99
CA ALA A 21 -7.88 -27.08 0.82
C ALA A 21 -8.63 -25.91 0.16
N ASP A 22 -8.54 -24.73 0.74
CA ASP A 22 -9.03 -23.52 0.12
C ASP A 22 -7.95 -22.96 -0.83
N ASP A 23 -8.32 -22.78 -2.10
CA ASP A 23 -7.43 -22.19 -3.11
C ASP A 23 -7.88 -20.77 -3.41
N TRP A 24 -7.07 -19.77 -3.01
CA TRP A 24 -7.35 -18.37 -3.21
C TRP A 24 -6.58 -17.79 -4.38
N THR A 25 -7.23 -16.94 -5.14
CA THR A 25 -6.62 -16.06 -6.13
C THR A 25 -6.22 -14.77 -5.46
N ALA A 26 -4.94 -14.40 -5.54
CA ALA A 26 -4.44 -13.12 -5.07
C ALA A 26 -4.07 -12.19 -6.23
N TYR A 27 -4.23 -10.88 -6.05
CA TYR A 27 -3.89 -9.88 -7.04
C TYR A 27 -3.08 -8.72 -6.45
N THR A 28 -2.17 -8.16 -7.24
CA THR A 28 -1.50 -6.89 -6.96
C THR A 28 -1.42 -6.06 -8.24
N TYR A 29 -1.48 -4.73 -8.11
CA TYR A 29 -1.34 -3.83 -9.26
C TYR A 29 0.05 -3.89 -9.92
N SER A 30 1.07 -4.31 -9.17
CA SER A 30 2.45 -4.38 -9.66
C SER A 30 2.63 -5.47 -10.69
N SER A 31 3.17 -5.12 -11.86
CA SER A 31 3.52 -6.07 -12.93
C SER A 31 4.98 -6.53 -12.89
N VAL A 32 5.78 -6.03 -11.94
CA VAL A 32 7.22 -6.26 -11.86
C VAL A 32 7.55 -7.18 -10.69
N SER A 33 7.90 -8.42 -10.98
CA SER A 33 8.13 -9.48 -9.99
C SER A 33 9.31 -9.23 -9.04
N THR A 34 10.22 -8.32 -9.38
CA THR A 34 11.43 -8.03 -8.59
C THR A 34 11.22 -6.95 -7.53
N THR A 35 10.06 -6.31 -7.48
CA THR A 35 9.75 -5.29 -6.45
C THR A 35 9.62 -5.92 -5.06
N ALA A 36 9.95 -5.16 -4.02
CA ALA A 36 9.77 -5.60 -2.63
C ALA A 36 8.30 -5.99 -2.36
N ALA A 37 7.33 -5.24 -2.91
CA ALA A 37 5.90 -5.54 -2.80
C ALA A 37 5.54 -6.94 -3.31
N VAL A 38 5.96 -7.30 -4.54
CA VAL A 38 5.66 -8.61 -5.12
C VAL A 38 6.39 -9.73 -4.38
N LYS A 39 7.63 -9.52 -3.99
CA LYS A 39 8.39 -10.49 -3.18
C LYS A 39 7.71 -10.73 -1.83
N GLY A 40 7.22 -9.69 -1.16
CA GLY A 40 6.47 -9.80 0.09
C GLY A 40 5.20 -10.62 -0.07
N MET A 41 4.39 -10.32 -1.09
CA MET A 41 3.18 -11.10 -1.39
C MET A 41 3.48 -12.56 -1.74
N THR A 42 4.59 -12.83 -2.43
CA THR A 42 5.05 -14.20 -2.72
C THR A 42 5.42 -14.92 -1.41
N ARG A 43 6.17 -14.28 -0.50
CA ARG A 43 6.49 -14.88 0.81
C ARG A 43 5.24 -15.17 1.63
N ILE A 44 4.23 -14.28 1.60
CA ILE A 44 2.94 -14.54 2.27
C ILE A 44 2.32 -15.82 1.70
N ALA A 45 2.21 -15.94 0.38
CA ALA A 45 1.62 -17.12 -0.26
C ALA A 45 2.38 -18.41 0.09
N ASP A 46 3.70 -18.41 0.03
CA ASP A 46 4.55 -19.56 0.34
C ASP A 46 4.44 -19.97 1.81
N ARG A 47 4.43 -19.00 2.72
CA ARG A 47 4.29 -19.24 4.16
C ARG A 47 2.90 -19.75 4.52
N VAL A 48 1.86 -19.17 3.94
CA VAL A 48 0.48 -19.60 4.17
C VAL A 48 0.34 -21.08 3.78
N ALA A 49 0.74 -21.48 2.59
CA ALA A 49 0.69 -22.87 2.16
C ALA A 49 1.46 -23.81 3.10
N THR A 50 2.64 -23.37 3.56
CA THR A 50 3.50 -24.18 4.43
C THR A 50 2.96 -24.27 5.86
N GLU A 51 2.61 -23.13 6.47
CA GLU A 51 2.24 -23.05 7.87
C GLU A 51 0.80 -23.50 8.16
N THR A 52 -0.07 -23.51 7.13
CA THR A 52 -1.40 -24.11 7.20
C THR A 52 -1.43 -25.59 6.79
N ASN A 53 -0.27 -26.19 6.45
CA ASN A 53 -0.15 -27.54 5.94
C ASN A 53 -1.00 -27.79 4.67
N GLY A 54 -1.18 -26.75 3.85
CA GLY A 54 -1.96 -26.78 2.62
C GLY A 54 -3.47 -26.61 2.81
N ASP A 55 -3.95 -26.26 4.02
CA ASP A 55 -5.38 -25.95 4.22
C ASP A 55 -5.78 -24.69 3.45
N LEU A 56 -4.84 -23.75 3.25
CA LEU A 56 -5.01 -22.57 2.41
C LEU A 56 -3.83 -22.44 1.46
N ASN A 57 -4.12 -22.32 0.15
CA ASN A 57 -3.13 -22.02 -0.89
C ASN A 57 -3.49 -20.70 -1.56
N ILE A 58 -2.48 -19.87 -1.83
CA ILE A 58 -2.68 -18.56 -2.47
C ILE A 58 -1.89 -18.50 -3.78
N THR A 59 -2.58 -18.26 -4.90
CA THR A 59 -1.95 -18.06 -6.21
C THR A 59 -1.89 -16.56 -6.52
N LEU A 60 -0.69 -15.98 -6.54
CA LEU A 60 -0.49 -14.55 -6.79
C LEU A 60 -0.49 -14.22 -8.29
N HIS A 61 -1.39 -13.34 -8.70
CA HIS A 61 -1.46 -12.74 -10.02
C HIS A 61 -0.91 -11.31 -10.00
N LEU A 62 -0.03 -11.00 -10.95
CA LEU A 62 0.58 -9.67 -11.08
C LEU A 62 -0.28 -8.73 -11.92
N GLY A 63 -0.04 -7.45 -11.81
CA GLY A 63 -0.73 -6.42 -12.57
C GLY A 63 -0.80 -6.71 -14.07
N LYS A 64 -1.96 -6.47 -14.68
CA LYS A 64 -2.30 -6.75 -16.08
C LYS A 64 -2.53 -8.23 -16.43
N THR A 65 -2.33 -9.19 -15.52
CA THR A 65 -2.63 -10.61 -15.80
C THR A 65 -4.12 -10.93 -15.61
N LEU A 66 -4.79 -10.20 -14.73
CA LEU A 66 -6.24 -10.15 -14.61
C LEU A 66 -6.74 -8.78 -15.12
N GLN A 67 -7.99 -8.74 -15.63
CA GLN A 67 -8.59 -7.50 -16.14
C GLN A 67 -9.19 -6.65 -15.00
N ILE A 68 -8.39 -6.39 -13.97
CA ILE A 68 -8.75 -5.57 -12.82
C ILE A 68 -7.94 -4.27 -12.93
N ALA A 69 -8.63 -3.14 -13.00
CA ALA A 69 -7.95 -1.84 -12.97
C ALA A 69 -7.38 -1.59 -11.57
N SER A 70 -6.26 -0.87 -11.50
CA SER A 70 -5.61 -0.61 -10.21
C SER A 70 -6.51 0.10 -9.19
N ALA A 71 -7.43 0.94 -9.66
CA ALA A 71 -8.38 1.65 -8.78
C ALA A 71 -9.54 0.76 -8.27
N ASP A 72 -9.73 -0.42 -8.85
CA ASP A 72 -10.88 -1.30 -8.59
C ASP A 72 -10.50 -2.53 -7.76
N ILE A 73 -9.28 -2.61 -7.22
CA ILE A 73 -8.77 -3.79 -6.52
C ILE A 73 -9.59 -4.07 -5.25
N THR A 74 -9.81 -3.07 -4.40
CA THR A 74 -10.63 -3.24 -3.17
C THR A 74 -12.04 -3.71 -3.53
N GLN A 75 -12.67 -3.13 -4.54
CA GLN A 75 -13.99 -3.56 -5.01
C GLN A 75 -13.96 -5.01 -5.52
N ALA A 76 -12.95 -5.38 -6.33
CA ALA A 76 -12.82 -6.73 -6.85
C ALA A 76 -12.67 -7.79 -5.73
N VAL A 77 -11.99 -7.42 -4.63
CA VAL A 77 -11.92 -8.27 -3.43
C VAL A 77 -13.29 -8.35 -2.75
N GLY A 78 -13.96 -7.22 -2.52
CA GLY A 78 -15.28 -7.18 -1.89
C GLY A 78 -16.35 -7.96 -2.66
N ASP A 79 -16.29 -7.91 -4.00
CA ASP A 79 -17.17 -8.65 -4.91
C ASP A 79 -16.80 -10.15 -5.04
N GLY A 80 -15.71 -10.60 -4.43
CA GLY A 80 -15.22 -12.00 -4.51
C GLY A 80 -14.70 -12.39 -5.89
N ILE A 81 -14.23 -11.42 -6.70
CA ILE A 81 -13.57 -11.69 -7.99
C ILE A 81 -12.18 -12.28 -7.75
N VAL A 82 -11.53 -11.83 -6.68
CA VAL A 82 -10.31 -12.39 -6.10
C VAL A 82 -10.47 -12.41 -4.58
N GLU A 83 -9.92 -13.43 -3.93
CA GLU A 83 -10.05 -13.61 -2.48
C GLU A 83 -9.04 -12.77 -1.69
N PHE A 84 -7.91 -12.39 -2.28
CA PHE A 84 -6.82 -11.73 -1.56
C PHE A 84 -6.11 -10.69 -2.45
N ALA A 85 -5.66 -9.58 -1.87
CA ALA A 85 -4.93 -8.59 -2.64
C ALA A 85 -3.98 -7.72 -1.79
N ALA A 86 -2.99 -7.12 -2.48
CA ALA A 86 -2.28 -5.93 -2.00
C ALA A 86 -2.72 -4.74 -2.86
N ASP A 87 -3.44 -3.79 -2.24
CA ASP A 87 -3.98 -2.61 -2.91
C ASP A 87 -3.26 -1.33 -2.45
N PHE A 88 -2.64 -0.64 -3.40
CA PHE A 88 -2.05 0.69 -3.21
C PHE A 88 -3.06 1.81 -3.52
N PHE A 89 -4.07 1.53 -4.36
CA PHE A 89 -5.02 2.51 -4.86
C PHE A 89 -6.38 2.49 -4.12
N PHE A 90 -6.42 1.90 -2.93
CA PHE A 90 -7.60 1.73 -2.08
C PHE A 90 -8.37 3.04 -1.81
N SER A 91 -7.74 4.19 -1.96
CA SER A 91 -8.25 5.49 -1.55
C SER A 91 -9.54 5.93 -2.26
N GLY A 92 -9.86 5.34 -3.41
CA GLY A 92 -11.13 5.56 -4.11
C GLY A 92 -12.30 4.86 -3.42
N ASN A 93 -12.07 3.66 -2.92
CA ASN A 93 -13.09 2.80 -2.30
C ASN A 93 -13.18 3.03 -0.78
N VAL A 94 -12.07 3.40 -0.15
CA VAL A 94 -11.98 3.67 1.30
C VAL A 94 -11.39 5.06 1.53
N PRO A 95 -12.16 6.14 1.31
CA PRO A 95 -11.63 7.51 1.29
C PRO A 95 -11.01 7.96 2.61
N ILE A 96 -11.48 7.47 3.77
CA ILE A 96 -10.93 7.86 5.08
C ILE A 96 -9.47 7.43 5.22
N ALA A 97 -9.04 6.36 4.55
CA ALA A 97 -7.66 5.89 4.57
C ALA A 97 -6.67 6.86 3.91
N ARG A 98 -7.17 7.83 3.12
CA ARG A 98 -6.38 8.93 2.51
C ARG A 98 -5.70 9.81 3.56
N ILE A 99 -6.16 9.78 4.81
CA ILE A 99 -5.55 10.53 5.92
C ILE A 99 -4.05 10.20 6.08
N LEU A 100 -3.65 8.95 5.84
CA LEU A 100 -2.25 8.52 5.90
C LEU A 100 -1.40 9.06 4.73
N ASN A 101 -2.04 9.59 3.70
CA ASN A 101 -1.39 10.13 2.51
C ASN A 101 -1.46 11.65 2.43
N LEU A 102 -2.05 12.33 3.44
CA LEU A 102 -2.09 13.80 3.47
C LEU A 102 -0.65 14.36 3.41
N PRO A 103 -0.38 15.29 2.49
CA PRO A 103 0.97 15.80 2.30
C PRO A 103 1.45 16.55 3.54
N MET A 104 2.71 16.36 3.93
CA MET A 104 3.37 16.99 5.06
C MET A 104 2.76 16.69 6.45
N LEU A 105 1.72 15.85 6.55
CA LEU A 105 1.14 15.45 7.83
C LEU A 105 2.07 14.53 8.60
N ILE A 106 2.59 13.49 7.95
CA ILE A 106 3.49 12.48 8.51
C ILE A 106 4.90 12.70 7.96
N GLU A 107 5.86 12.94 8.82
CA GLU A 107 7.20 13.40 8.43
C GLU A 107 8.28 12.31 8.50
N ASN A 108 8.03 11.22 9.22
CA ASN A 108 9.01 10.16 9.41
C ASN A 108 8.38 8.81 9.76
N ASP A 109 9.20 7.77 9.72
CA ASP A 109 8.79 6.38 9.96
C ASP A 109 8.12 6.16 11.31
N ALA A 110 8.62 6.83 12.36
CA ALA A 110 8.08 6.69 13.72
C ALA A 110 6.69 7.33 13.83
N GLN A 111 6.48 8.48 13.18
CA GLN A 111 5.17 9.11 13.08
C GLN A 111 4.21 8.25 12.25
N TRP A 112 4.68 7.68 11.14
CA TRP A 112 3.84 6.82 10.31
C TRP A 112 3.32 5.61 11.09
N ALA A 113 4.20 4.92 11.83
CA ALA A 113 3.80 3.78 12.64
C ALA A 113 2.76 4.15 13.71
N LYS A 114 2.92 5.30 14.36
CA LYS A 114 1.95 5.80 15.34
C LYS A 114 0.63 6.20 14.71
N ALA A 115 0.67 6.90 13.56
CA ALA A 115 -0.51 7.31 12.83
C ALA A 115 -1.33 6.08 12.37
N TYR A 116 -0.66 5.08 11.78
CA TYR A 116 -1.31 3.85 11.34
C TYR A 116 -1.98 3.12 12.51
N ALA A 117 -1.23 2.87 13.60
CA ALA A 117 -1.77 2.19 14.77
C ALA A 117 -2.97 2.93 15.40
N ALA A 118 -2.97 4.26 15.38
CA ALA A 118 -4.05 5.07 15.93
C ALA A 118 -5.32 5.02 15.07
N ILE A 119 -5.18 4.96 13.72
CA ILE A 119 -6.32 4.98 12.80
C ILE A 119 -6.77 3.58 12.37
N GLU A 120 -5.99 2.54 12.65
CA GLU A 120 -6.27 1.16 12.22
C GLU A 120 -7.68 0.68 12.56
N PRO A 121 -8.25 0.91 13.79
CA PRO A 121 -9.63 0.52 14.07
C PRO A 121 -10.64 1.13 13.10
N THR A 122 -10.49 2.42 12.76
CA THR A 122 -11.34 3.11 11.78
C THR A 122 -11.16 2.52 10.37
N LEU A 123 -9.93 2.16 10.00
CA LEU A 123 -9.67 1.52 8.71
C LEU A 123 -10.32 0.13 8.62
N VAL A 124 -10.24 -0.67 9.69
CA VAL A 124 -10.88 -1.99 9.76
C VAL A 124 -12.38 -1.87 9.50
N GLU A 125 -13.06 -0.93 10.16
CA GLU A 125 -14.50 -0.68 9.94
C GLU A 125 -14.78 -0.23 8.50
N ALA A 126 -14.02 0.72 7.98
CA ALA A 126 -14.22 1.26 6.64
C ALA A 126 -13.97 0.23 5.52
N PHE A 127 -13.03 -0.71 5.70
CA PHE A 127 -12.85 -1.83 4.78
C PHE A 127 -13.95 -2.88 4.93
N ALA A 128 -14.46 -3.12 6.15
CA ALA A 128 -15.58 -4.04 6.39
C ALA A 128 -16.85 -3.59 5.67
N ASP A 129 -17.11 -2.29 5.55
CA ASP A 129 -18.21 -1.72 4.77
C ASP A 129 -18.13 -2.06 3.26
N GLN A 130 -16.97 -2.47 2.78
CA GLN A 130 -16.73 -2.92 1.42
C GLN A 130 -16.74 -4.46 1.29
N ASN A 131 -17.22 -5.22 2.28
CA ASN A 131 -17.11 -6.68 2.37
C ASN A 131 -15.67 -7.20 2.32
N VAL A 132 -14.75 -6.45 2.95
CA VAL A 132 -13.31 -6.69 2.92
C VAL A 132 -12.75 -6.73 4.34
N VAL A 133 -11.93 -7.74 4.64
CA VAL A 133 -11.13 -7.82 5.87
C VAL A 133 -9.79 -7.15 5.64
N LEU A 134 -9.49 -6.11 6.40
CA LEU A 134 -8.14 -5.56 6.47
C LEU A 134 -7.26 -6.48 7.33
N LEU A 135 -6.22 -7.04 6.74
CA LEU A 135 -5.30 -7.96 7.41
C LEU A 135 -4.01 -7.26 7.86
N GLY A 136 -3.68 -6.14 7.26
CA GLY A 136 -2.47 -5.37 7.53
C GLY A 136 -2.03 -4.57 6.32
N GLY A 137 -0.73 -4.34 6.20
CA GLY A 137 -0.19 -3.61 5.07
C GLY A 137 1.32 -3.43 5.14
N TYR A 138 1.87 -2.75 4.16
CA TYR A 138 3.26 -2.33 4.13
C TYR A 138 3.37 -0.91 3.58
N ARG A 139 4.44 -0.24 3.99
CA ARG A 139 4.73 1.14 3.62
C ARG A 139 5.80 1.20 2.54
N TYR A 140 5.59 2.08 1.57
CA TYR A 140 6.63 2.50 0.63
C TYR A 140 7.54 3.54 1.27
N PRO A 141 8.73 3.79 0.71
CA PRO A 141 9.56 4.91 1.11
C PRO A 141 8.87 6.26 0.85
N GLU A 142 9.51 7.31 1.32
CA GLU A 142 9.10 8.70 1.05
C GLU A 142 8.87 8.93 -0.44
N GLN A 143 7.76 9.58 -0.76
CA GLN A 143 7.48 10.02 -2.12
C GLN A 143 8.16 11.37 -2.33
N THR A 144 9.17 11.39 -3.19
CA THR A 144 9.97 12.56 -3.52
C THR A 144 9.74 13.01 -4.97
N ILE A 145 10.38 14.09 -5.41
CA ILE A 145 10.07 14.78 -6.65
C ILE A 145 11.17 14.47 -7.69
N PHE A 146 10.84 13.62 -8.66
CA PHE A 146 11.72 13.31 -9.79
C PHE A 146 11.29 14.10 -11.02
N THR A 147 12.26 14.71 -11.73
CA THR A 147 11.94 15.62 -12.84
C THR A 147 12.87 15.45 -14.03
N THR A 148 12.41 15.94 -15.20
CA THR A 148 13.20 16.07 -16.43
C THR A 148 14.00 17.40 -16.48
N PHE A 149 13.75 18.33 -15.55
CA PHE A 149 14.35 19.63 -15.42
C PHE A 149 15.03 19.79 -14.07
N PRO A 150 16.02 20.69 -13.93
CA PRO A 150 16.67 20.96 -12.65
C PRO A 150 15.66 21.42 -11.61
N VAL A 151 15.69 20.83 -10.41
CA VAL A 151 14.86 21.19 -9.27
C VAL A 151 15.71 21.25 -8.01
N THR A 152 15.67 22.38 -7.31
CA THR A 152 16.41 22.66 -6.08
C THR A 152 15.55 23.26 -4.98
N SER A 153 14.32 23.65 -5.34
CA SER A 153 13.33 24.22 -4.44
C SER A 153 11.91 23.93 -4.94
N LEU A 154 10.91 24.06 -4.09
CA LEU A 154 9.51 23.87 -4.47
C LEU A 154 9.03 24.92 -5.49
N SER A 155 9.63 26.11 -5.52
CA SER A 155 9.30 27.14 -6.52
C SER A 155 9.67 26.74 -7.96
N ASP A 156 10.58 25.79 -8.13
CA ASP A 156 10.97 25.29 -9.45
C ASP A 156 9.86 24.42 -10.08
N LEU A 157 8.80 24.07 -9.32
CA LEU A 157 7.64 23.32 -9.82
C LEU A 157 6.65 24.20 -10.61
N GLU A 158 6.76 25.54 -10.53
CA GLU A 158 5.80 26.46 -11.14
C GLU A 158 5.65 26.21 -12.64
N GLY A 159 4.42 25.94 -13.08
CA GLY A 159 4.05 25.70 -14.48
C GLY A 159 4.39 24.30 -15.01
N HIS A 160 5.12 23.46 -14.24
CA HIS A 160 5.49 22.12 -14.68
C HIS A 160 4.41 21.07 -14.38
N LYS A 161 4.29 20.10 -15.27
CA LYS A 161 3.31 19.01 -15.21
C LYS A 161 3.90 17.83 -14.46
N ILE A 162 3.40 17.59 -13.26
CA ILE A 162 3.93 16.55 -12.35
C ILE A 162 2.90 15.43 -12.17
N ARG A 163 3.31 14.21 -12.47
CA ARG A 163 2.47 13.03 -12.24
C ARG A 163 2.33 12.75 -10.75
N VAL A 164 1.11 12.50 -10.34
CA VAL A 164 0.73 12.11 -8.97
C VAL A 164 -0.07 10.81 -8.96
N THR A 165 -0.21 10.20 -7.78
CA THR A 165 -1.01 8.97 -7.59
C THR A 165 -2.31 9.22 -6.84
N SER A 166 -2.47 10.40 -6.24
CA SER A 166 -3.66 10.73 -5.44
C SER A 166 -4.01 12.22 -5.53
N PRO A 167 -5.26 12.59 -5.24
CA PRO A 167 -5.67 13.99 -5.13
C PRO A 167 -4.87 14.79 -4.09
N GLU A 168 -4.45 14.14 -3.00
CA GLU A 168 -3.67 14.77 -1.93
C GLU A 168 -2.29 15.19 -2.43
N GLN A 169 -1.60 14.33 -3.19
CA GLN A 169 -0.37 14.69 -3.88
C GLN A 169 -0.62 15.79 -4.92
N GLY A 170 -1.78 15.75 -5.59
CA GLY A 170 -2.20 16.80 -6.52
C GLY A 170 -2.28 18.16 -5.83
N LYS A 171 -2.92 18.21 -4.66
CA LYS A 171 -3.02 19.45 -3.87
C LYS A 171 -1.66 19.99 -3.49
N PHE A 172 -0.69 19.14 -3.12
CA PHE A 172 0.68 19.57 -2.86
C PHE A 172 1.30 20.26 -4.10
N ILE A 173 1.21 19.63 -5.25
CA ILE A 173 1.78 20.17 -6.50
C ILE A 173 1.12 21.50 -6.89
N GLU A 174 -0.20 21.61 -6.77
CA GLU A 174 -0.95 22.86 -7.03
C GLU A 174 -0.54 24.00 -6.09
N GLU A 175 -0.32 23.70 -4.81
CA GLU A 175 0.06 24.70 -3.81
C GLU A 175 1.41 25.36 -4.13
N PHE A 176 2.31 24.60 -4.79
CA PHE A 176 3.61 25.12 -5.23
C PHE A 176 3.65 25.46 -6.73
N GLY A 177 2.49 25.75 -7.33
CA GLY A 177 2.37 26.30 -8.69
C GLY A 177 2.52 25.29 -9.81
N GLY A 178 2.69 24.01 -9.53
CA GLY A 178 2.75 22.94 -10.53
C GLY A 178 1.37 22.51 -11.01
N ALA A 179 1.32 21.73 -12.09
CA ALA A 179 0.12 21.17 -12.66
C ALA A 179 0.08 19.64 -12.44
N PRO A 180 -0.72 19.12 -11.50
CA PRO A 180 -0.78 17.68 -11.24
C PRO A 180 -1.53 16.93 -12.34
N ILE A 181 -1.02 15.75 -12.70
CA ILE A 181 -1.66 14.83 -13.65
C ILE A 181 -1.69 13.45 -13.02
N THR A 182 -2.89 12.90 -12.79
CA THR A 182 -3.06 11.56 -12.26
C THR A 182 -2.93 10.54 -13.38
N LEU A 183 -1.92 9.65 -13.27
CA LEU A 183 -1.66 8.57 -14.21
C LEU A 183 -1.28 7.30 -13.48
N SER A 184 -1.65 6.15 -14.05
CA SER A 184 -1.14 4.84 -13.61
C SER A 184 0.36 4.72 -13.89
N GLY A 185 1.07 3.89 -13.11
CA GLY A 185 2.51 3.68 -13.32
C GLY A 185 2.87 3.17 -14.72
N SER A 186 1.97 2.45 -15.37
CA SER A 186 2.18 1.91 -16.73
C SER A 186 2.12 2.95 -17.85
N GLU A 187 1.56 4.13 -17.58
CA GLU A 187 1.44 5.23 -18.54
C GLU A 187 2.63 6.21 -18.43
N VAL A 188 3.38 6.15 -17.33
CA VAL A 188 4.46 7.11 -17.02
C VAL A 188 5.55 7.15 -18.11
N PRO A 189 6.15 6.02 -18.55
CA PRO A 189 7.23 6.09 -19.54
C PRO A 189 6.83 6.82 -20.81
N THR A 190 5.71 6.43 -21.40
CA THR A 190 5.20 7.06 -22.64
C THR A 190 4.82 8.53 -22.43
N SER A 191 4.33 8.89 -21.24
CA SER A 191 3.95 10.26 -20.92
C SER A 191 5.19 11.16 -20.73
N LEU A 192 6.27 10.65 -20.15
CA LEU A 192 7.57 11.33 -20.08
C LEU A 192 8.17 11.53 -21.48
N GLU A 193 8.23 10.46 -22.29
CA GLU A 193 8.75 10.54 -23.67
C GLU A 193 8.02 11.57 -24.53
N ARG A 194 6.72 11.73 -24.34
CA ARG A 194 5.87 12.66 -25.11
C ARG A 194 5.76 14.07 -24.52
N GLY A 195 6.39 14.32 -23.36
CA GLY A 195 6.28 15.59 -22.63
C GLY A 195 4.85 15.88 -22.12
N VAL A 196 4.03 14.85 -21.94
CA VAL A 196 2.71 14.97 -21.28
C VAL A 196 2.90 15.30 -19.80
N ILE A 197 3.92 14.73 -19.19
CA ILE A 197 4.41 15.03 -17.85
C ILE A 197 5.91 15.34 -17.91
N GLU A 198 6.38 16.16 -16.96
CA GLU A 198 7.76 16.62 -16.85
C GLU A 198 8.41 16.16 -15.53
N GLY A 199 7.62 15.53 -14.66
CA GLY A 199 8.09 14.96 -13.42
C GLY A 199 7.07 14.02 -12.80
N VAL A 200 7.48 13.36 -11.72
CA VAL A 200 6.66 12.39 -11.00
C VAL A 200 6.91 12.48 -9.50
N LEU A 201 5.87 12.32 -8.68
CA LEU A 201 6.03 11.95 -7.28
C LEU A 201 6.14 10.43 -7.19
N THR A 202 7.25 9.96 -6.63
CA THR A 202 7.55 8.54 -6.43
C THR A 202 8.71 8.37 -5.44
N ALA A 203 9.17 7.12 -5.25
CA ALA A 203 10.36 6.78 -4.49
C ALA A 203 11.43 6.17 -5.43
N SER A 204 12.70 6.21 -5.03
CA SER A 204 13.80 5.58 -5.77
C SER A 204 13.57 4.07 -5.94
N ALA A 205 13.15 3.38 -4.89
CA ALA A 205 12.76 1.96 -4.92
C ALA A 205 11.35 1.72 -5.47
N GLY A 206 10.58 2.79 -5.68
CA GLY A 206 9.25 2.76 -6.29
C GLY A 206 9.29 2.83 -7.81
N GLY A 207 8.57 3.80 -8.35
CA GLY A 207 8.50 4.01 -9.79
C GLY A 207 9.82 4.42 -10.43
N ALA A 208 10.62 5.25 -9.76
CA ALA A 208 11.89 5.72 -10.29
C ALA A 208 12.87 4.59 -10.62
N LYS A 209 12.79 3.44 -9.92
CA LYS A 209 13.56 2.23 -10.26
C LYS A 209 13.43 1.84 -11.74
N ASN A 210 12.26 2.08 -12.32
CA ASN A 210 11.94 1.72 -13.71
C ASN A 210 11.95 2.91 -14.68
N TRP A 211 11.98 4.16 -14.15
CA TRP A 211 11.80 5.38 -14.95
C TRP A 211 12.98 6.34 -14.87
N HIS A 212 14.02 6.02 -14.09
CA HIS A 212 15.16 6.92 -13.82
C HIS A 212 15.90 7.35 -15.10
N GLU A 213 15.87 6.57 -16.18
CA GLU A 213 16.47 6.95 -17.45
C GLU A 213 15.84 8.20 -18.08
N PHE A 214 14.59 8.50 -17.73
CA PHE A 214 13.87 9.70 -18.17
C PHE A 214 13.95 10.85 -17.18
N LEU A 215 14.46 10.62 -15.96
CA LEU A 215 14.34 11.51 -14.82
C LEU A 215 15.75 11.83 -14.25
N PRO A 216 16.48 12.77 -14.86
CA PRO A 216 17.86 13.08 -14.45
C PRO A 216 17.98 13.85 -13.13
N TYR A 217 16.88 14.28 -12.50
CA TYR A 217 16.88 15.03 -11.26
C TYR A 217 15.95 14.40 -10.23
N ASP A 218 16.41 14.33 -8.96
CA ASP A 218 15.61 13.95 -7.79
C ASP A 218 15.76 15.02 -6.72
N TYR A 219 14.69 15.71 -6.42
CA TYR A 219 14.60 16.58 -5.27
C TYR A 219 14.03 15.80 -4.09
N ARG A 220 14.89 15.48 -3.12
CA ARG A 220 14.56 14.66 -1.94
C ARG A 220 13.68 15.43 -0.95
N PHE A 221 12.61 16.00 -1.45
CA PHE A 221 11.55 16.61 -0.66
C PHE A 221 10.47 15.55 -0.41
N ALA A 222 10.42 15.06 0.83
CA ALA A 222 9.45 14.06 1.25
C ALA A 222 8.05 14.68 1.34
N VAL A 223 7.19 14.40 0.37
CA VAL A 223 5.82 14.93 0.33
C VAL A 223 4.90 14.13 1.24
N ASN A 224 4.94 12.82 1.13
CA ASN A 224 4.17 11.87 1.93
C ASN A 224 4.75 10.45 1.81
N TYR A 225 4.11 9.50 2.50
CA TYR A 225 4.40 8.08 2.33
C TYR A 225 3.30 7.41 1.51
N GLY A 226 3.68 6.48 0.63
CA GLY A 226 2.74 5.53 0.04
C GLY A 226 2.60 4.31 0.93
N ASN A 227 1.45 3.67 0.88
CA ASN A 227 1.23 2.40 1.56
C ASN A 227 0.30 1.50 0.75
N SER A 228 0.44 0.18 0.90
CA SER A 228 -0.52 -0.79 0.39
C SER A 228 -1.20 -1.47 1.55
N MET A 229 -2.50 -1.66 1.41
CA MET A 229 -3.30 -2.47 2.31
C MET A 229 -3.31 -3.92 1.81
N ILE A 230 -3.12 -4.88 2.71
CA ILE A 230 -3.27 -6.31 2.44
C ILE A 230 -4.66 -6.71 2.94
N ILE A 231 -5.48 -7.15 2.01
CA ILE A 231 -6.92 -7.31 2.19
C ILE A 231 -7.40 -8.68 1.69
N ALA A 232 -8.46 -9.18 2.32
CA ALA A 232 -9.13 -10.41 1.90
C ALA A 232 -10.64 -10.17 1.74
N ASN A 233 -11.30 -10.94 0.88
CA ASN A 233 -12.75 -11.00 0.82
C ASN A 233 -13.30 -11.51 2.17
N ALA A 234 -14.33 -10.85 2.71
CA ALA A 234 -14.85 -11.17 4.04
C ALA A 234 -15.47 -12.57 4.10
N ASP A 235 -16.28 -12.94 3.10
CA ASP A 235 -16.94 -14.26 3.07
C ASP A 235 -15.90 -15.40 2.95
N ALA A 236 -14.88 -15.22 2.09
CA ALA A 236 -13.80 -16.19 1.94
C ALA A 236 -12.96 -16.31 3.23
N PHE A 237 -12.68 -15.19 3.90
CA PHE A 237 -11.95 -15.18 5.16
C PHE A 237 -12.75 -15.85 6.28
N ASP A 238 -14.04 -15.57 6.39
CA ASP A 238 -14.93 -16.13 7.42
C ASP A 238 -15.19 -17.63 7.23
N ALA A 239 -15.04 -18.14 6.00
CA ALA A 239 -15.11 -19.58 5.70
C ALA A 239 -13.91 -20.38 6.22
N LEU A 240 -12.75 -19.72 6.44
CA LEU A 240 -11.57 -20.37 6.98
C LEU A 240 -11.75 -20.82 8.43
N SER A 241 -11.03 -21.84 8.84
CA SER A 241 -10.94 -22.22 10.25
C SER A 241 -10.34 -21.08 11.08
N ALA A 242 -10.72 -20.95 12.37
CA ALA A 242 -10.15 -19.94 13.26
C ALA A 242 -8.62 -20.03 13.35
N GLU A 243 -8.06 -21.24 13.27
CA GLU A 243 -6.60 -21.45 13.26
C GLU A 243 -5.97 -20.88 11.99
N THR A 244 -6.57 -21.12 10.82
CA THR A 244 -6.08 -20.59 9.54
C THR A 244 -6.20 -19.08 9.46
N GLN A 245 -7.30 -18.50 9.97
CA GLN A 245 -7.49 -17.04 10.08
C GLN A 245 -6.39 -16.40 10.93
N GLU A 246 -6.07 -16.96 12.10
CA GLU A 246 -5.03 -16.44 12.99
C GLU A 246 -3.64 -16.54 12.35
N LYS A 247 -3.33 -17.67 11.72
CA LYS A 247 -2.07 -17.85 10.98
C LYS A 247 -1.94 -16.83 9.85
N LEU A 248 -2.98 -16.65 9.04
CA LEU A 248 -2.97 -15.69 7.94
C LEU A 248 -2.72 -14.26 8.47
N ARG A 249 -3.40 -13.85 9.54
CA ARG A 249 -3.16 -12.53 10.18
C ARG A 249 -1.72 -12.37 10.67
N SER A 250 -1.17 -13.38 11.35
CA SER A 250 0.22 -13.35 11.84
C SER A 250 1.22 -13.26 10.70
N ILE A 251 1.06 -14.10 9.67
CA ILE A 251 1.94 -14.09 8.50
C ILE A 251 1.89 -12.74 7.78
N VAL A 252 0.69 -12.18 7.58
CA VAL A 252 0.53 -10.87 6.92
C VAL A 252 1.19 -9.75 7.75
N ALA A 253 1.04 -9.76 9.06
CA ALA A 253 1.67 -8.75 9.92
C ALA A 253 3.21 -8.82 9.86
N GLU A 254 3.78 -10.02 9.95
CA GLU A 254 5.22 -10.22 9.89
C GLU A 254 5.80 -9.87 8.51
N GLU A 255 5.18 -10.36 7.43
CA GLU A 255 5.65 -10.10 6.07
C GLU A 255 5.38 -8.66 5.61
N GLY A 256 4.34 -8.01 6.12
CA GLY A 256 4.11 -6.58 5.91
C GLY A 256 5.23 -5.73 6.51
N ALA A 257 5.65 -6.04 7.74
CA ALA A 257 6.79 -5.39 8.37
C ALA A 257 8.11 -5.69 7.62
N ALA A 258 8.34 -6.95 7.21
CA ALA A 258 9.50 -7.33 6.43
C ALA A 258 9.53 -6.63 5.06
N THR A 259 8.39 -6.53 4.37
CA THR A 259 8.27 -5.82 3.08
C THR A 259 8.56 -4.32 3.22
N THR A 260 8.12 -3.70 4.32
CA THR A 260 8.48 -2.32 4.64
C THR A 260 9.99 -2.15 4.83
N ALA A 261 10.63 -3.07 5.56
CA ALA A 261 12.08 -3.06 5.75
C ALA A 261 12.85 -3.27 4.43
N ASP A 262 12.38 -4.18 3.58
CA ASP A 262 12.93 -4.42 2.24
C ASP A 262 12.86 -3.14 1.38
N PHE A 263 11.77 -2.39 1.43
CA PHE A 263 11.64 -1.11 0.73
C PHE A 263 12.59 -0.04 1.25
N ILE A 264 12.78 0.07 2.56
CA ILE A 264 13.72 1.02 3.17
C ILE A 264 15.15 0.73 2.72
N GLU A 265 15.53 -0.54 2.62
CA GLU A 265 16.88 -0.91 2.15
C GLU A 265 17.01 -0.74 0.63
N ASP A 266 16.00 -1.16 -0.17
CA ASP A 266 16.01 -0.98 -1.62
C ASP A 266 16.06 0.52 -1.99
N GLU A 267 15.41 1.42 -1.22
CA GLU A 267 15.48 2.88 -1.44
C GLU A 267 16.91 3.39 -1.44
N LYS A 268 17.72 3.00 -0.45
CA LYS A 268 19.13 3.37 -0.37
C LYS A 268 19.94 2.84 -1.55
N VAL A 269 19.69 1.56 -1.89
CA VAL A 269 20.40 0.90 -3.01
C VAL A 269 20.04 1.56 -4.34
N GLN A 270 18.76 1.84 -4.58
CA GLN A 270 18.31 2.47 -5.82
C GLN A 270 18.79 3.91 -5.92
N MET A 271 18.70 4.70 -4.86
CA MET A 271 19.20 6.07 -4.82
C MET A 271 20.69 6.13 -5.18
N ALA A 272 21.53 5.29 -4.54
CA ALA A 272 22.96 5.21 -4.86
C ALA A 272 23.23 4.75 -6.30
N SER A 273 22.41 3.85 -6.84
CA SER A 273 22.51 3.38 -8.23
C SER A 273 22.14 4.48 -9.23
N GLN A 274 21.09 5.23 -8.95
CA GLN A 274 20.60 6.36 -9.77
C GLN A 274 21.62 7.51 -9.78
N GLU A 275 22.20 7.87 -8.62
CA GLU A 275 23.27 8.85 -8.51
C GLU A 275 24.50 8.42 -9.34
N LYS A 276 24.92 7.17 -9.21
CA LYS A 276 26.03 6.60 -10.01
C LYS A 276 25.74 6.59 -11.51
N ALA A 277 24.48 6.46 -11.90
CA ALA A 277 24.04 6.55 -13.30
C ALA A 277 23.99 8.00 -13.82
N GLY A 278 24.26 9.01 -12.97
CA GLY A 278 24.33 10.41 -13.36
C GLY A 278 23.13 11.26 -12.95
N MET A 279 22.19 10.72 -12.17
CA MET A 279 21.09 11.51 -11.61
C MET A 279 21.63 12.54 -10.62
N THR A 280 21.18 13.79 -10.75
CA THR A 280 21.45 14.84 -9.77
C THR A 280 20.47 14.74 -8.63
N ILE A 281 20.94 14.43 -7.42
CA ILE A 281 20.13 14.29 -6.23
C ILE A 281 20.33 15.52 -5.35
N THR A 282 19.26 16.26 -5.07
CA THR A 282 19.26 17.47 -4.25
C THR A 282 18.48 17.20 -2.96
N ALA A 283 19.09 17.43 -1.82
CA ALA A 283 18.41 17.34 -0.53
C ALA A 283 17.51 18.56 -0.28
N SER A 284 16.33 18.33 0.30
CA SER A 284 15.49 19.40 0.81
C SER A 284 16.15 20.09 2.01
N ASN A 285 15.78 21.34 2.26
CA ASN A 285 16.22 22.06 3.44
C ASN A 285 15.11 22.16 4.49
N ALA A 286 15.50 22.19 5.78
CA ALA A 286 14.55 22.19 6.88
C ALA A 286 13.62 23.42 6.90
N THR A 287 14.09 24.57 6.39
CA THR A 287 13.27 25.79 6.33
C THR A 287 12.13 25.62 5.32
N GLU A 288 12.42 25.03 4.17
CA GLU A 288 11.41 24.79 3.15
C GLU A 288 10.42 23.70 3.56
N VAL A 289 10.88 22.64 4.24
CA VAL A 289 10.01 21.62 4.83
C VAL A 289 9.05 22.23 5.85
N ALA A 290 9.55 23.09 6.76
CA ALA A 290 8.72 23.77 7.74
C ALA A 290 7.69 24.71 7.07
N MET A 291 8.11 25.49 6.07
CA MET A 291 7.23 26.35 5.29
C MET A 291 6.13 25.55 4.58
N ALA A 292 6.47 24.44 3.94
CA ALA A 292 5.50 23.61 3.25
C ALA A 292 4.51 22.95 4.22
N THR A 293 4.97 22.53 5.40
CA THR A 293 4.11 21.98 6.45
C THR A 293 3.10 23.02 6.95
N GLU A 294 3.57 24.26 7.21
CA GLU A 294 2.71 25.38 7.63
C GLU A 294 1.68 25.74 6.54
N THR A 295 2.12 25.77 5.29
CA THR A 295 1.28 26.08 4.12
C THR A 295 0.16 25.04 3.95
N LEU A 296 0.45 23.75 4.19
CA LEU A 296 -0.50 22.66 3.97
C LEU A 296 -1.34 22.30 5.21
N ALA A 297 -1.00 22.78 6.39
CA ALA A 297 -1.79 22.50 7.60
C ALA A 297 -3.27 22.90 7.47
N PRO A 298 -3.64 24.08 6.91
CA PRO A 298 -5.05 24.44 6.68
C PRO A 298 -5.77 23.47 5.70
N TYR A 299 -5.04 22.87 4.78
CA TYR A 299 -5.61 21.88 3.88
C TYR A 299 -6.07 20.60 4.63
N TRP A 300 -5.32 20.13 5.63
CA TRP A 300 -5.72 18.95 6.40
C TRP A 300 -7.08 19.16 7.08
N GLU A 301 -7.27 20.33 7.71
CA GLU A 301 -8.54 20.68 8.36
C GLU A 301 -9.69 20.77 7.33
N SER A 302 -9.48 21.52 6.25
CA SER A 302 -10.50 21.66 5.21
C SER A 302 -10.83 20.35 4.52
N TRP A 303 -9.85 19.47 4.33
CA TRP A 303 -10.05 18.13 3.80
C TRP A 303 -10.93 17.29 4.74
N ALA A 304 -10.66 17.32 6.04
CA ALA A 304 -11.44 16.58 7.01
C ALA A 304 -12.88 17.13 7.11
N GLU A 305 -13.05 18.45 7.21
CA GLU A 305 -14.36 19.11 7.28
C GLU A 305 -15.25 18.82 6.06
N GLN A 306 -14.66 18.83 4.85
CA GLN A 306 -15.39 18.57 3.59
C GLN A 306 -15.84 17.12 3.45
N ASN A 307 -15.15 16.16 4.10
CA ASN A 307 -15.50 14.75 4.02
C ASN A 307 -16.45 14.28 5.15
N GLY A 308 -16.51 14.99 6.27
CA GLY A 308 -17.49 14.70 7.34
C GLY A 308 -16.89 14.63 8.74
N PRO A 309 -17.75 14.56 9.77
CA PRO A 309 -17.29 14.59 11.17
C PRO A 309 -16.40 13.41 11.56
N GLU A 310 -16.58 12.25 10.95
CA GLU A 310 -15.72 11.09 11.15
C GLU A 310 -14.28 11.34 10.66
N TYR A 311 -14.10 12.12 9.61
CA TYR A 311 -12.76 12.52 9.10
C TYR A 311 -12.11 13.56 10.02
N VAL A 312 -12.89 14.46 10.61
CA VAL A 312 -12.39 15.44 11.60
C VAL A 312 -11.87 14.70 12.84
N GLU A 313 -12.63 13.72 13.35
CA GLU A 313 -12.18 12.91 14.49
C GLU A 313 -10.97 12.05 14.12
N ALA A 314 -10.96 11.43 12.94
CA ALA A 314 -9.82 10.65 12.45
C ALA A 314 -8.55 11.51 12.33
N LEU A 315 -8.65 12.73 11.79
CA LEU A 315 -7.52 13.67 11.70
C LEU A 315 -7.00 14.03 13.09
N LYS A 316 -7.89 14.30 14.04
CA LYS A 316 -7.51 14.58 15.43
C LYS A 316 -6.77 13.39 16.06
N VAL A 317 -7.31 12.17 15.92
CA VAL A 317 -6.68 10.93 16.44
C VAL A 317 -5.27 10.76 15.87
N VAL A 318 -5.10 10.95 14.56
CA VAL A 318 -3.78 10.85 13.92
C VAL A 318 -2.82 11.93 14.43
N ARG A 319 -3.26 13.18 14.49
CA ARG A 319 -2.42 14.32 14.97
C ARG A 319 -1.99 14.13 16.43
N ASP A 320 -2.92 13.76 17.30
CA ASP A 320 -2.61 13.47 18.72
C ASP A 320 -1.55 12.36 18.85
N ALA A 321 -1.67 11.30 18.04
CA ALA A 321 -0.73 10.18 18.05
C ALA A 321 0.69 10.57 17.59
N ILE A 322 0.80 11.50 16.64
CA ILE A 322 2.10 11.94 16.09
C ILE A 322 2.66 13.21 16.77
N GLY A 323 1.88 13.83 17.68
CA GLY A 323 2.29 15.02 18.44
C GLY A 323 2.18 16.34 17.66
N LYS A 324 1.15 16.48 16.80
CA LYS A 324 0.86 17.68 16.02
C LYS A 324 -0.45 18.36 16.39
#